data_a6934ec00375a94769f912c89c8697dc
#
_entry.id   a6934ec00375a94769f912c89c8697dc
#
_cell.length_a   1.000
_cell.length_b   1.000
_cell.length_c   1.000
_cell.angle_alpha   90.00
_cell.angle_beta   90.00
_cell.angle_gamma   90.00
#
_symmetry.space_group_name_H-M   'P 1'
#
loop_
_entity.id
_entity.type
_entity.pdbx_description
1 polymer ?
#
loop_
_entity_poly.entity_id
_entity_poly.type
_entity_poly.pdbx_seq_one_letter_code
_entity_poly.pdbx_strand_id
1 'polypeptide(L)'
;MERIIKSMESKYLISSLDLVEDVFAKWDSPEEGKVVRNLIEEIRSEKYYLPQLELLMVNEDDEVIGYAMFSRFHIEGKYENELLLLSPVAVKTDLQRQHISKDLLEYGFKKATEMGFKAVLVEGNPKNYNSRGFESSYKFGIEAGKNIKLPNPDCLMIKELEKGASDTMSGFVDFSFYNALR
;
A
#
# COMPACT_ATOMS: atom_id res chain seq x y z
N MET A 1 -24.68 -6.98 -5.51
CA MET A 1 -24.09 -6.36 -4.31
C MET A 1 -23.48 -5.04 -4.72
N GLU A 2 -24.01 -3.97 -4.19
CA GLU A 2 -23.46 -2.64 -4.43
C GLU A 2 -22.16 -2.46 -3.63
N ARG A 3 -21.13 -1.90 -4.26
CA ARG A 3 -19.81 -1.66 -3.66
C ARG A 3 -19.39 -0.23 -3.94
N ILE A 4 -18.96 0.47 -2.91
CA ILE A 4 -18.56 1.88 -3.01
C ILE A 4 -17.14 2.03 -2.47
N ILE A 5 -16.29 2.75 -3.21
CA ILE A 5 -14.96 3.13 -2.74
C ILE A 5 -15.06 4.48 -2.04
N LYS A 6 -14.47 4.55 -0.85
CA LYS A 6 -14.41 5.76 -0.02
C LYS A 6 -13.00 6.01 0.46
N SER A 7 -12.67 7.29 0.68
CA SER A 7 -11.55 7.65 1.54
C SER A 7 -11.93 7.47 3.00
N MET A 8 -10.94 7.32 3.88
CA MET A 8 -11.15 7.09 5.32
C MET A 8 -12.08 8.13 5.94
N GLU A 9 -13.02 7.64 6.72
CA GLU A 9 -13.91 8.40 7.60
C GLU A 9 -13.82 7.85 9.02
N SER A 10 -14.09 8.68 10.02
CA SER A 10 -13.94 8.31 11.45
C SER A 10 -14.67 7.02 11.84
N LYS A 11 -15.84 6.77 11.26
CA LYS A 11 -16.64 5.58 11.56
C LYS A 11 -16.01 4.26 11.12
N TYR A 12 -15.03 4.30 10.22
CA TYR A 12 -14.36 3.10 9.72
C TYR A 12 -12.96 2.87 10.32
N LEU A 13 -12.49 3.73 11.21
CA LEU A 13 -11.13 3.63 11.75
C LEU A 13 -10.86 2.26 12.41
N ILE A 14 -11.76 1.77 13.21
CA ILE A 14 -11.61 0.49 13.92
C ILE A 14 -11.95 -0.69 13.01
N SER A 15 -13.05 -0.63 12.28
CA SER A 15 -13.48 -1.74 11.42
C SER A 15 -12.48 -2.03 10.29
N SER A 16 -11.79 -1.01 9.78
CA SER A 16 -10.72 -1.20 8.80
C SER A 16 -9.49 -1.89 9.40
N LEU A 17 -9.11 -1.54 10.63
CA LEU A 17 -8.03 -2.23 11.36
C LEU A 17 -8.38 -3.69 11.61
N ASP A 18 -9.61 -3.97 12.03
CA ASP A 18 -10.09 -5.32 12.29
C ASP A 18 -10.06 -6.18 11.02
N LEU A 19 -10.49 -5.62 9.88
CA LEU A 19 -10.42 -6.30 8.59
C LEU A 19 -8.99 -6.67 8.23
N VAL A 20 -8.08 -5.71 8.29
CA VAL A 20 -6.68 -5.91 7.88
C VAL A 20 -5.99 -6.91 8.80
N GLU A 21 -6.16 -6.79 10.11
CA GLU A 21 -5.60 -7.74 11.08
C GLU A 21 -6.10 -9.17 10.82
N ASP A 22 -7.41 -9.34 10.62
CA ASP A 22 -8.01 -10.64 10.34
C ASP A 22 -7.48 -11.27 9.04
N VAL A 23 -7.38 -10.49 7.97
CA VAL A 23 -6.88 -10.97 6.68
C VAL A 23 -5.43 -11.43 6.78
N PHE A 24 -4.56 -10.65 7.39
CA PHE A 24 -3.15 -11.00 7.53
C PHE A 24 -2.92 -12.12 8.55
N ALA A 25 -3.73 -12.18 9.61
CA ALA A 25 -3.67 -13.29 10.57
C ALA A 25 -4.04 -14.63 9.92
N LYS A 26 -5.02 -14.65 9.03
CA LYS A 26 -5.43 -15.86 8.28
C LYS A 26 -4.44 -16.24 7.19
N TRP A 27 -3.80 -15.23 6.58
CA TRP A 27 -2.85 -15.46 5.49
C TRP A 27 -1.49 -15.97 6.00
N ASP A 28 -1.01 -15.44 7.11
CA ASP A 28 0.31 -15.78 7.67
C ASP A 28 0.18 -16.23 9.14
N SER A 29 0.05 -15.29 10.07
CA SER A 29 -0.01 -15.59 11.50
C SER A 29 -0.74 -14.50 12.28
N PRO A 30 -1.29 -14.80 13.48
CA PRO A 30 -1.86 -13.79 14.35
C PRO A 30 -0.90 -12.64 14.68
N GLU A 31 0.38 -12.94 14.80
CA GLU A 31 1.45 -11.98 15.06
C GLU A 31 1.59 -11.01 13.88
N GLU A 32 1.58 -11.53 12.65
CA GLU A 32 1.65 -10.69 11.43
C GLU A 32 0.43 -9.79 11.32
N GLY A 33 -0.76 -10.29 11.65
CA GLY A 33 -1.97 -9.45 11.71
C GLY A 33 -1.79 -8.25 12.62
N LYS A 34 -1.19 -8.45 13.79
CA LYS A 34 -0.90 -7.36 14.74
C LYS A 34 0.16 -6.39 14.22
N VAL A 35 1.19 -6.91 13.57
CA VAL A 35 2.26 -6.07 12.96
C VAL A 35 1.64 -5.12 11.95
N VAL A 36 0.80 -5.63 11.06
CA VAL A 36 0.17 -4.81 10.01
C VAL A 36 -0.83 -3.81 10.61
N ARG A 37 -1.61 -4.21 11.62
CA ARG A 37 -2.48 -3.29 12.37
C ARG A 37 -1.67 -2.14 12.98
N ASN A 38 -0.59 -2.46 13.67
CA ASN A 38 0.29 -1.46 14.30
C ASN A 38 0.91 -0.53 13.25
N LEU A 39 1.27 -1.05 12.08
CA LEU A 39 1.78 -0.24 10.97
C LEU A 39 0.78 0.81 10.52
N ILE A 40 -0.49 0.43 10.36
CA ILE A 40 -1.54 1.38 9.98
C ILE A 40 -1.70 2.48 11.04
N GLU A 41 -1.77 2.10 12.32
CA GLU A 41 -1.90 3.05 13.42
C GLU A 41 -0.70 4.01 13.48
N GLU A 42 0.51 3.49 13.27
CA GLU A 42 1.73 4.30 13.22
C GLU A 42 1.67 5.30 12.05
N ILE A 43 1.34 4.83 10.83
CA ILE A 43 1.24 5.72 9.65
C ILE A 43 0.19 6.81 9.89
N ARG A 44 -0.97 6.47 10.46
CA ARG A 44 -2.03 7.45 10.78
C ARG A 44 -1.58 8.55 11.74
N SER A 45 -0.56 8.31 12.55
CA SER A 45 -0.01 9.29 13.50
C SER A 45 1.16 10.11 12.93
N GLU A 46 1.65 9.76 11.74
CA GLU A 46 2.84 10.35 11.14
C GLU A 46 2.52 11.43 10.08
N LYS A 47 3.51 12.28 9.81
CA LYS A 47 3.40 13.33 8.76
C LYS A 47 3.20 12.78 7.34
N TYR A 48 3.47 11.51 7.13
CA TYR A 48 3.34 10.83 5.83
C TYR A 48 1.92 10.37 5.52
N TYR A 49 1.04 10.44 6.50
CA TYR A 49 -0.34 10.02 6.34
C TYR A 49 -1.14 10.92 5.39
N LEU A 50 -1.89 10.30 4.48
CA LEU A 50 -2.77 10.95 3.53
C LEU A 50 -4.18 10.33 3.67
N PRO A 51 -5.08 10.95 4.45
CA PRO A 51 -6.43 10.41 4.66
C PRO A 51 -7.19 10.18 3.35
N GLN A 52 -6.95 11.03 2.34
CA GLN A 52 -7.58 10.93 1.02
C GLN A 52 -7.18 9.66 0.26
N LEU A 53 -6.02 9.08 0.60
CA LEU A 53 -5.45 7.87 -0.01
C LEU A 53 -5.43 6.66 0.93
N GLU A 54 -6.07 6.75 2.06
CA GLU A 54 -6.48 5.58 2.85
C GLU A 54 -7.86 5.16 2.38
N LEU A 55 -7.91 4.15 1.52
CA LEU A 55 -9.10 3.79 0.74
C LEU A 55 -9.80 2.56 1.31
N LEU A 56 -11.11 2.62 1.28
CA LEU A 56 -12.00 1.54 1.69
C LEU A 56 -12.94 1.16 0.56
N MET A 57 -13.29 -0.11 0.48
CA MET A 57 -14.49 -0.53 -0.23
C MET A 57 -15.50 -1.00 0.80
N VAL A 58 -16.71 -0.47 0.73
CA VAL A 58 -17.83 -0.85 1.60
C VAL A 58 -18.95 -1.46 0.77
N ASN A 59 -19.69 -2.39 1.37
CA ASN A 59 -20.87 -2.99 0.75
C ASN A 59 -22.16 -2.21 1.09
N GLU A 60 -23.29 -2.72 0.67
CA GLU A 60 -24.61 -2.13 0.91
C GLU A 60 -25.01 -2.04 2.38
N ASP A 61 -24.41 -2.87 3.24
CA ASP A 61 -24.60 -2.86 4.70
C ASP A 61 -23.61 -1.94 5.44
N ASP A 62 -22.86 -1.12 4.69
CA ASP A 62 -21.80 -0.24 5.21
C ASP A 62 -20.63 -0.99 5.88
N GLU A 63 -20.47 -2.26 5.54
CA GLU A 63 -19.37 -3.09 6.03
C GLU A 63 -18.11 -2.88 5.19
N VAL A 64 -16.95 -2.73 5.83
CA VAL A 64 -15.65 -2.63 5.13
C VAL A 64 -15.25 -4.01 4.61
N ILE A 65 -15.15 -4.15 3.30
CA ILE A 65 -14.82 -5.40 2.61
C ILE A 65 -13.48 -5.36 1.89
N GLY A 66 -12.89 -4.20 1.71
CA GLY A 66 -11.58 -4.00 1.11
C GLY A 66 -10.89 -2.78 1.66
N TYR A 67 -9.55 -2.80 1.60
CA TYR A 67 -8.70 -1.76 2.15
C TYR A 67 -7.42 -1.62 1.33
N ALA A 68 -7.00 -0.38 1.07
CA ALA A 68 -5.70 -0.08 0.50
C ALA A 68 -5.22 1.27 1.01
N MET A 69 -4.00 1.34 1.52
CA MET A 69 -3.41 2.60 1.93
C MET A 69 -2.21 2.97 1.08
N PHE A 70 -2.23 4.20 0.57
CA PHE A 70 -1.09 4.88 -0.02
C PHE A 70 -0.66 5.97 0.96
N SER A 71 0.60 5.97 1.33
CA SER A 71 1.17 7.02 2.18
C SER A 71 2.41 7.61 1.53
N ARG A 72 2.79 8.84 1.91
CA ARG A 72 4.04 9.42 1.44
C ARG A 72 5.20 8.52 1.81
N PHE A 73 6.18 8.45 0.94
CA PHE A 73 7.38 7.68 1.21
C PHE A 73 8.62 8.41 0.72
N HIS A 74 9.77 7.95 1.12
CA HIS A 74 11.05 8.50 0.69
C HIS A 74 12.09 7.41 0.43
N ILE A 75 13.09 7.74 -0.36
CA ILE A 75 14.29 6.94 -0.53
C ILE A 75 15.44 7.79 -0.04
N GLU A 76 16.07 7.40 1.06
CA GLU A 76 17.18 8.12 1.69
C GLU A 76 16.86 9.61 1.95
N GLY A 77 15.65 9.91 2.41
CA GLY A 77 15.18 11.25 2.70
C GLY A 77 14.77 12.10 1.52
N LYS A 78 14.70 11.51 0.32
CA LYS A 78 14.34 12.20 -0.94
C LYS A 78 12.98 11.71 -1.46
N TYR A 79 12.36 12.53 -2.33
CA TYR A 79 11.14 12.21 -3.10
C TYR A 79 9.84 12.17 -2.27
N GLU A 80 9.81 12.76 -1.09
CA GLU A 80 8.64 12.72 -0.18
C GLU A 80 7.35 13.31 -0.80
N ASN A 81 7.46 14.22 -1.76
CA ASN A 81 6.32 14.83 -2.44
C ASN A 81 5.98 14.16 -3.77
N GLU A 82 6.71 13.13 -4.16
CA GLU A 82 6.59 12.48 -5.47
C GLU A 82 6.28 10.99 -5.36
N LEU A 83 6.76 10.34 -4.27
CA LEU A 83 6.70 8.90 -4.07
C LEU A 83 5.67 8.54 -3.01
N LEU A 84 4.88 7.49 -3.31
CA LEU A 84 3.98 6.83 -2.37
C LEU A 84 4.45 5.42 -2.09
N LEU A 85 4.16 4.94 -0.89
CA LEU A 85 4.19 3.53 -0.53
C LEU A 85 2.77 2.98 -0.53
N LEU A 86 2.55 1.88 -1.23
CA LEU A 86 1.31 1.12 -1.16
C LEU A 86 1.48 0.00 -0.13
N SER A 87 0.90 0.17 1.02
CA SER A 87 0.87 -0.83 2.10
C SER A 87 -0.01 -0.37 3.25
N PRO A 88 -0.84 -1.25 3.82
CA PRO A 88 -1.19 -2.58 3.33
C PRO A 88 -2.34 -2.58 2.33
N VAL A 89 -2.54 -3.74 1.68
CA VAL A 89 -3.73 -4.03 0.87
C VAL A 89 -4.39 -5.28 1.45
N ALA A 90 -5.69 -5.22 1.68
CA ALA A 90 -6.44 -6.35 2.22
C ALA A 90 -7.84 -6.44 1.61
N VAL A 91 -8.30 -7.66 1.34
CA VAL A 91 -9.67 -7.94 0.90
C VAL A 91 -10.23 -9.02 1.82
N LYS A 92 -11.47 -8.83 2.27
CA LYS A 92 -12.19 -9.82 3.08
C LYS A 92 -12.04 -11.20 2.47
N THR A 93 -11.65 -12.19 3.28
CA THR A 93 -11.17 -13.50 2.80
C THR A 93 -12.15 -14.20 1.87
N ASP A 94 -13.44 -14.17 2.19
CA ASP A 94 -14.50 -14.79 1.40
C ASP A 94 -14.89 -14.02 0.12
N LEU A 95 -14.34 -12.80 -0.04
CA LEU A 95 -14.60 -11.92 -1.20
C LEU A 95 -13.37 -11.74 -2.10
N GLN A 96 -12.31 -12.48 -1.87
CA GLN A 96 -11.12 -12.45 -2.73
C GLN A 96 -11.42 -12.94 -4.15
N ARG A 97 -10.59 -12.50 -5.11
CA ARG A 97 -10.75 -12.80 -6.55
C ARG A 97 -12.05 -12.27 -7.18
N GLN A 98 -12.59 -11.21 -6.62
CA GLN A 98 -13.77 -10.49 -7.13
C GLN A 98 -13.44 -9.06 -7.57
N HIS A 99 -12.19 -8.80 -7.94
CA HIS A 99 -11.68 -7.52 -8.42
C HIS A 99 -11.70 -6.37 -7.41
N ILE A 100 -11.92 -6.63 -6.12
CA ILE A 100 -11.97 -5.58 -5.08
C ILE A 100 -10.63 -4.86 -4.98
N SER A 101 -9.51 -5.59 -4.87
CA SER A 101 -8.18 -4.96 -4.83
C SER A 101 -7.87 -4.22 -6.13
N LYS A 102 -8.24 -4.78 -7.28
CA LYS A 102 -8.07 -4.12 -8.57
C LYS A 102 -8.73 -2.75 -8.58
N ASP A 103 -10.00 -2.68 -8.22
CA ASP A 103 -10.78 -1.45 -8.25
C ASP A 103 -10.25 -0.42 -7.25
N LEU A 104 -9.86 -0.85 -6.05
CA LEU A 104 -9.22 0.01 -5.05
C LEU A 104 -7.91 0.61 -5.55
N LEU A 105 -7.04 -0.21 -6.15
CA LEU A 105 -5.74 0.25 -6.65
C LEU A 105 -5.90 1.19 -7.84
N GLU A 106 -6.76 0.88 -8.79
CA GLU A 106 -7.03 1.76 -9.94
C GLU A 106 -7.59 3.12 -9.50
N TYR A 107 -8.51 3.12 -8.55
CA TYR A 107 -9.03 4.34 -7.94
C TYR A 107 -7.91 5.14 -7.25
N GLY A 108 -7.08 4.46 -6.48
CA GLY A 108 -5.95 5.08 -5.77
C GLY A 108 -4.92 5.68 -6.72
N PHE A 109 -4.56 4.99 -7.80
CA PHE A 109 -3.61 5.49 -8.80
C PHE A 109 -4.13 6.77 -9.46
N LYS A 110 -5.39 6.79 -9.84
CA LYS A 110 -6.01 7.96 -10.43
C LYS A 110 -5.99 9.15 -9.47
N LYS A 111 -6.43 8.92 -8.23
CA LYS A 111 -6.48 9.97 -7.20
C LYS A 111 -5.08 10.48 -6.84
N ALA A 112 -4.11 9.58 -6.69
CA ALA A 112 -2.72 9.95 -6.42
C ALA A 112 -2.12 10.80 -7.56
N THR A 113 -2.42 10.45 -8.81
CA THR A 113 -1.99 11.24 -9.99
C THR A 113 -2.59 12.64 -9.95
N GLU A 114 -3.88 12.76 -9.66
CA GLU A 114 -4.57 14.04 -9.51
C GLU A 114 -4.00 14.89 -8.38
N MET A 115 -3.48 14.25 -7.32
CA MET A 115 -2.81 14.92 -6.20
C MET A 115 -1.36 15.32 -6.49
N GLY A 116 -0.82 14.95 -7.66
CA GLY A 116 0.53 15.32 -8.10
C GLY A 116 1.63 14.33 -7.75
N PHE A 117 1.29 13.14 -7.25
CA PHE A 117 2.29 12.09 -7.03
C PHE A 117 2.73 11.46 -8.34
N LYS A 118 3.97 11.02 -8.41
CA LYS A 118 4.63 10.58 -9.65
C LYS A 118 4.87 9.09 -9.72
N ALA A 119 4.99 8.42 -8.58
CA ALA A 119 5.28 6.98 -8.53
C ALA A 119 4.76 6.35 -7.24
N VAL A 120 4.54 5.04 -7.31
CA VAL A 120 4.13 4.20 -6.18
C VAL A 120 5.11 3.04 -6.04
N LEU A 121 5.64 2.85 -4.84
CA LEU A 121 6.48 1.71 -4.47
C LEU A 121 5.62 0.68 -3.74
N VAL A 122 5.89 -0.60 -4.00
CA VAL A 122 5.25 -1.71 -3.28
C VAL A 122 6.26 -2.85 -3.08
N GLU A 123 6.16 -3.53 -1.95
CA GLU A 123 6.77 -4.83 -1.73
C GLU A 123 5.68 -5.89 -1.76
N GLY A 124 5.86 -6.92 -2.56
CA GLY A 124 4.87 -7.99 -2.67
C GLY A 124 5.21 -9.02 -3.72
N ASN A 125 4.25 -9.88 -4.01
CA ASN A 125 4.41 -10.91 -5.03
C ASN A 125 4.24 -10.28 -6.43
N PRO A 126 5.26 -10.36 -7.32
CA PRO A 126 5.17 -9.83 -8.68
C PRO A 126 3.95 -10.33 -9.47
N LYS A 127 3.52 -11.56 -9.22
CA LYS A 127 2.32 -12.13 -9.89
C LYS A 127 1.05 -11.32 -9.58
N ASN A 128 0.98 -10.67 -8.42
CA ASN A 128 -0.17 -9.87 -8.03
C ASN A 128 -0.10 -8.42 -8.53
N TYR A 129 1.10 -7.90 -8.75
CA TYR A 129 1.31 -6.48 -9.02
C TYR A 129 1.76 -6.16 -10.45
N ASN A 130 2.41 -7.09 -11.16
CA ASN A 130 2.81 -6.84 -12.55
C ASN A 130 1.62 -6.51 -13.45
N SER A 131 0.48 -7.17 -13.24
CA SER A 131 -0.76 -6.89 -13.98
C SER A 131 -1.38 -5.53 -13.64
N ARG A 132 -0.91 -4.87 -12.58
CA ARG A 132 -1.33 -3.52 -12.16
C ARG A 132 -0.39 -2.43 -12.67
N GLY A 133 0.61 -2.79 -13.48
CA GLY A 133 1.59 -1.86 -14.05
C GLY A 133 2.83 -1.63 -13.19
N PHE A 134 3.06 -2.45 -12.17
CA PHE A 134 4.30 -2.44 -11.40
C PHE A 134 5.40 -3.22 -12.12
N GLU A 135 6.62 -2.73 -12.00
CA GLU A 135 7.85 -3.36 -12.50
C GLU A 135 8.88 -3.46 -11.38
N SER A 136 9.86 -4.34 -11.54
CA SER A 136 11.00 -4.42 -10.61
C SER A 136 11.67 -3.05 -10.47
N SER A 137 11.78 -2.56 -9.23
CA SER A 137 12.41 -1.27 -8.95
C SER A 137 13.92 -1.28 -9.18
N TYR A 138 14.53 -2.47 -9.15
CA TYR A 138 15.97 -2.65 -9.41
C TYR A 138 16.38 -2.19 -10.81
N LYS A 139 15.48 -2.23 -11.78
CA LYS A 139 15.73 -1.69 -13.13
C LYS A 139 16.10 -0.20 -13.12
N PHE A 140 15.68 0.52 -12.09
CA PHE A 140 15.84 1.97 -11.97
C PHE A 140 16.84 2.37 -10.88
N GLY A 141 17.58 1.40 -10.34
CA GLY A 141 18.53 1.67 -9.25
C GLY A 141 17.85 1.93 -7.90
N ILE A 142 16.60 1.45 -7.72
CA ILE A 142 15.88 1.49 -6.45
C ILE A 142 15.92 0.08 -5.86
N GLU A 143 16.72 -0.11 -4.83
CA GLU A 143 17.06 -1.41 -4.28
C GLU A 143 16.71 -1.50 -2.79
N ALA A 144 16.47 -2.70 -2.31
CA ALA A 144 16.25 -2.92 -0.89
C ALA A 144 17.55 -2.66 -0.11
N GLY A 145 17.43 -1.88 0.95
CA GLY A 145 18.52 -1.69 1.91
C GLY A 145 18.81 -2.96 2.70
N LYS A 146 19.92 -2.98 3.42
CA LYS A 146 20.41 -4.15 4.17
C LYS A 146 19.44 -4.69 5.23
N ASN A 147 18.48 -3.86 5.67
CA ASN A 147 17.49 -4.23 6.69
C ASN A 147 16.23 -4.85 6.12
N ILE A 148 16.11 -4.92 4.81
CA ILE A 148 14.96 -5.53 4.11
C ILE A 148 15.37 -6.87 3.56
N LYS A 149 14.65 -7.93 3.94
CA LYS A 149 14.82 -9.27 3.39
C LYS A 149 13.70 -9.55 2.40
N LEU A 150 14.05 -9.58 1.12
CA LEU A 150 13.13 -9.94 0.05
C LEU A 150 13.31 -11.41 -0.32
N PRO A 151 12.22 -12.13 -0.68
CA PRO A 151 12.33 -13.47 -1.29
C PRO A 151 13.20 -13.46 -2.56
N ASN A 152 13.06 -12.41 -3.35
CA ASN A 152 13.94 -12.07 -4.48
C ASN A 152 13.84 -10.56 -4.77
N PRO A 153 14.79 -9.98 -5.55
CA PRO A 153 14.79 -8.54 -5.84
C PRO A 153 13.53 -8.02 -6.53
N ASP A 154 12.87 -8.85 -7.34
CA ASP A 154 11.67 -8.44 -8.08
C ASP A 154 10.43 -8.24 -7.20
N CYS A 155 10.50 -8.61 -5.92
CA CYS A 155 9.45 -8.34 -4.94
C CYS A 155 9.38 -6.87 -4.53
N LEU A 156 10.40 -6.07 -4.78
CA LEU A 156 10.35 -4.62 -4.64
C LEU A 156 10.05 -4.01 -6.01
N MET A 157 8.92 -3.33 -6.10
CA MET A 157 8.37 -2.89 -7.39
C MET A 157 7.98 -1.42 -7.35
N ILE A 158 8.02 -0.79 -8.52
CA ILE A 158 7.59 0.60 -8.71
C ILE A 158 6.60 0.69 -9.86
N LYS A 159 5.59 1.54 -9.70
CA LYS A 159 4.67 1.94 -10.76
C LYS A 159 4.81 3.43 -11.02
N GLU A 160 5.01 3.80 -12.27
CA GLU A 160 4.97 5.19 -12.68
C GLU A 160 3.52 5.67 -12.80
N LEU A 161 3.22 6.79 -12.14
CA LEU A 161 2.01 7.57 -12.36
C LEU A 161 2.25 8.67 -13.39
N GLU A 162 3.48 9.19 -13.42
CA GLU A 162 3.98 10.10 -14.44
C GLU A 162 5.06 9.37 -15.24
N LYS A 163 4.95 9.38 -16.56
CA LYS A 163 5.91 8.71 -17.45
C LYS A 163 7.34 9.21 -17.20
N GLY A 164 8.26 8.30 -16.99
CA GLY A 164 9.67 8.60 -16.76
C GLY A 164 10.04 8.90 -15.30
N ALA A 165 9.08 8.87 -14.38
CA ALA A 165 9.32 9.17 -12.97
C ALA A 165 10.36 8.24 -12.34
N SER A 166 10.35 6.95 -12.69
CA SER A 166 11.30 5.96 -12.15
C SER A 166 12.75 6.27 -12.51
N ASP A 167 12.98 6.93 -13.64
CA ASP A 167 14.33 7.32 -14.07
C ASP A 167 14.90 8.50 -13.27
N THR A 168 14.06 9.18 -12.49
CA THR A 168 14.46 10.32 -11.65
C THR A 168 14.71 9.96 -10.19
N MET A 169 14.49 8.71 -9.83
CA MET A 169 14.60 8.21 -8.45
C MET A 169 15.62 7.09 -8.39
N SER A 170 16.38 7.03 -7.30
CA SER A 170 17.32 5.95 -7.03
C SER A 170 17.68 5.91 -5.54
N GLY A 171 18.29 4.81 -5.12
CA GLY A 171 18.80 4.65 -3.76
C GLY A 171 18.27 3.40 -3.08
N PHE A 172 18.58 3.28 -1.79
CA PHE A 172 18.20 2.14 -0.97
C PHE A 172 16.91 2.42 -0.18
N VAL A 173 15.96 1.51 -0.33
CA VAL A 173 14.68 1.54 0.41
C VAL A 173 14.89 0.91 1.79
N ASP A 174 14.40 1.59 2.82
CA ASP A 174 14.44 1.10 4.19
C ASP A 174 13.07 1.33 4.86
N PHE A 175 12.50 0.28 5.44
CA PHE A 175 11.23 0.35 6.17
C PHE A 175 11.42 0.45 7.68
N SER A 176 12.66 0.39 8.19
CA SER A 176 12.95 0.35 9.62
C SER A 176 12.66 1.66 10.37
N PHE A 177 12.35 2.74 9.64
CA PHE A 177 11.84 3.95 10.29
C PHE A 177 10.43 3.78 10.85
N TYR A 178 9.65 2.83 10.36
CA TYR A 178 8.42 2.37 11.01
C TYR A 178 8.76 1.39 12.13
N ASN A 179 8.38 1.72 13.37
CA ASN A 179 8.63 0.84 14.53
C ASN A 179 7.96 -0.53 14.37
N ALA A 180 6.78 -0.55 13.75
CA ALA A 180 6.03 -1.79 13.50
C ALA A 180 6.77 -2.78 12.60
N LEU A 181 7.74 -2.32 11.79
CA LEU A 181 8.49 -3.14 10.84
C LEU A 181 9.94 -3.42 11.28
N ARG A 182 10.31 -3.07 12.51
CA ARG A 182 11.63 -3.36 13.08
C ARG A 182 11.73 -4.77 13.65
#